data_3c1346a7590b25b8c42536d6a98a905e
#
_entry.id   3c1346a7590b25b8c42536d6a98a905e
#
_cell.length_a   1.000
_cell.length_b   1.000
_cell.length_c   1.000
_cell.angle_alpha   90.00
_cell.angle_beta   90.00
_cell.angle_gamma   90.00
#
_symmetry.space_group_name_H-M   'P 1'
#
loop_
_entity.id
_entity.type
_entity.pdbx_description
1 polymer ?
#
loop_
_entity_poly.entity_id
_entity_poly.type
_entity_poly.pdbx_seq_one_letter_code
_entity_poly.pdbx_strand_id
1 'polypeptide(L)'
;LIAEDWVPHAYHIREINDGIKKKKRIIAVPRFFPDQCIHHAFVLVFKEIVEHGSYEHSCGCVPGKGTDGARKVVERWIVNDPKGTSKLAALDVKQCYPTLPHEQLRLKLEKRIKDRKFLRLAFKIIASYQQAMANKTQLLPEIVAVGIPVGLYTSPWFLNFFFQDLDHMIAEKCGLSHLVRYVDDMVLFD
;
A
#
# COMPACT_ATOMS: atom_id res chain seq x y z
N LEU A 1 18.14 -13.01 -12.57
CA LEU A 1 18.90 -14.14 -12.03
C LEU A 1 18.98 -14.07 -10.50
N ILE A 2 19.48 -13.00 -9.90
CA ILE A 2 19.63 -12.87 -8.43
C ILE A 2 18.26 -12.97 -7.70
N ALA A 3 17.19 -12.48 -8.29
CA ALA A 3 15.87 -12.49 -7.66
C ALA A 3 15.18 -13.88 -7.66
N GLU A 4 15.57 -14.80 -8.52
CA GLU A 4 14.97 -16.13 -8.55
C GLU A 4 15.46 -17.00 -7.38
N ASP A 5 16.74 -16.87 -7.02
CA ASP A 5 17.37 -17.64 -5.91
C ASP A 5 17.32 -16.88 -4.58
N TRP A 6 16.86 -15.62 -4.60
CA TRP A 6 16.77 -14.81 -3.40
C TRP A 6 15.79 -15.38 -2.38
N VAL A 7 16.27 -15.51 -1.16
CA VAL A 7 15.47 -15.82 0.02
C VAL A 7 15.52 -14.61 0.94
N PRO A 8 14.36 -14.05 1.32
CA PRO A 8 14.30 -12.91 2.23
C PRO A 8 14.99 -13.20 3.56
N HIS A 9 15.83 -12.30 4.04
CA HIS A 9 16.38 -12.39 5.38
C HIS A 9 15.36 -11.92 6.42
N ALA A 10 15.56 -12.32 7.66
CA ALA A 10 14.77 -11.85 8.78
C ALA A 10 14.85 -10.32 8.89
N TYR A 11 13.72 -9.67 9.07
CA TYR A 11 13.66 -8.22 9.27
C TYR A 11 14.18 -7.81 10.65
N HIS A 12 14.92 -6.73 10.68
CA HIS A 12 15.19 -6.04 11.94
C HIS A 12 13.96 -5.21 12.32
N ILE A 13 13.37 -5.51 13.48
CA ILE A 13 12.16 -4.85 13.95
C ILE A 13 12.54 -3.70 14.87
N ARG A 14 12.08 -2.50 14.53
CA ARG A 14 12.27 -1.28 15.34
C ARG A 14 10.93 -0.72 15.78
N GLU A 15 10.88 -0.24 17.00
CA GLU A 15 9.79 0.60 17.50
C GLU A 15 10.18 2.06 17.27
N ILE A 16 9.33 2.82 16.60
CA ILE A 16 9.47 4.27 16.42
C ILE A 16 8.28 4.99 17.04
N ASN A 17 8.53 6.16 17.60
CA ASN A 17 7.48 7.04 18.06
C ASN A 17 7.10 8.01 16.93
N ASP A 18 5.83 8.03 16.57
CA ASP A 18 5.29 9.04 15.68
C ASP A 18 5.29 10.39 16.43
N GLY A 19 6.12 11.33 15.97
CA GLY A 19 6.54 12.49 16.74
C GLY A 19 5.42 13.39 17.28
N ILE A 20 4.29 13.50 16.56
CA ILE A 20 3.18 14.40 16.93
C ILE A 20 2.19 13.71 17.88
N LYS A 21 1.85 12.45 17.60
CA LYS A 21 0.80 11.72 18.35
C LYS A 21 1.36 10.78 19.41
N LYS A 22 2.68 10.71 19.62
CA LYS A 22 3.37 9.74 20.52
C LYS A 22 2.91 8.27 20.30
N LYS A 23 2.39 7.96 19.11
CA LYS A 23 1.93 6.62 18.77
C LYS A 23 3.15 5.77 18.44
N LYS A 24 3.30 4.67 19.16
CA LYS A 24 4.33 3.67 18.86
C LYS A 24 3.99 2.93 17.59
N ARG A 25 4.93 2.87 16.65
CA ARG A 25 4.81 2.10 15.41
C ARG A 25 5.92 1.07 15.35
N ILE A 26 5.56 -0.14 15.01
CA ILE A 26 6.53 -1.22 14.74
C ILE A 26 6.84 -1.17 13.25
N ILE A 27 8.10 -0.98 12.91
CA ILE A 27 8.58 -1.00 11.53
C ILE A 27 9.51 -2.18 11.29
N ALA A 28 9.39 -2.79 10.12
CA ALA A 28 10.28 -3.80 9.64
C ALA A 28 11.36 -3.17 8.75
N VAL A 29 12.61 -3.39 9.10
CA VAL A 29 13.77 -2.88 8.35
C VAL A 29 14.45 -4.08 7.69
N PRO A 30 14.44 -4.19 6.37
CA PRO A 30 15.13 -5.25 5.65
C PRO A 30 16.64 -5.04 5.71
N ARG A 31 17.40 -6.11 5.54
CA ARG A 31 18.85 -6.03 5.40
C ARG A 31 19.19 -5.16 4.18
N PHE A 32 20.22 -4.31 4.30
CA PHE A 32 20.58 -3.39 3.22
C PHE A 32 20.85 -4.14 1.90
N PHE A 33 21.75 -5.11 1.94
CA PHE A 33 22.03 -5.96 0.79
C PHE A 33 21.82 -7.43 1.15
N PRO A 34 21.13 -8.22 0.32
CA PRO A 34 20.50 -7.84 -0.97
C PRO A 34 19.06 -7.32 -0.86
N ASP A 35 18.42 -7.39 0.32
CA ASP A 35 16.96 -7.26 0.44
C ASP A 35 16.44 -5.89 0.04
N GLN A 36 17.00 -4.78 0.56
CA GLN A 36 16.56 -3.44 0.14
C GLN A 36 16.75 -3.22 -1.35
N CYS A 37 17.87 -3.69 -1.91
CA CYS A 37 18.13 -3.57 -3.35
C CYS A 37 17.05 -4.29 -4.17
N ILE A 38 16.61 -5.48 -3.72
CA ILE A 38 15.56 -6.25 -4.38
C ILE A 38 14.20 -5.54 -4.25
N HIS A 39 13.85 -5.02 -3.06
CA HIS A 39 12.64 -4.22 -2.89
C HIS A 39 12.61 -2.99 -3.81
N HIS A 40 13.73 -2.29 -3.94
CA HIS A 40 13.83 -1.14 -4.84
C HIS A 40 13.72 -1.56 -6.31
N ALA A 41 14.44 -2.60 -6.73
CA ALA A 41 14.37 -3.12 -8.10
C ALA A 41 12.95 -3.60 -8.46
N PHE A 42 12.26 -4.28 -7.52
CA PHE A 42 10.87 -4.66 -7.68
C PHE A 42 9.96 -3.44 -7.92
N VAL A 43 10.10 -2.40 -7.10
CA VAL A 43 9.28 -1.20 -7.21
C VAL A 43 9.52 -0.45 -8.51
N LEU A 44 10.75 -0.43 -9.04
CA LEU A 44 11.04 0.23 -10.33
C LEU A 44 10.14 -0.29 -11.48
N VAL A 45 9.81 -1.57 -11.46
CA VAL A 45 8.90 -2.18 -12.44
C VAL A 45 7.44 -2.09 -11.98
N PHE A 46 7.19 -2.38 -10.71
CA PHE A 46 5.83 -2.46 -10.17
C PHE A 46 5.11 -1.12 -10.15
N LYS A 47 5.82 -0.02 -9.92
CA LYS A 47 5.24 1.33 -9.90
C LYS A 47 4.51 1.67 -11.20
N GLU A 48 5.06 1.31 -12.35
CA GLU A 48 4.43 1.58 -13.66
C GLU A 48 3.09 0.86 -13.79
N ILE A 49 3.03 -0.40 -13.31
CA ILE A 49 1.79 -1.20 -13.29
C ILE A 49 0.76 -0.56 -12.36
N VAL A 50 1.21 -0.09 -11.20
CA VAL A 50 0.34 0.57 -10.21
C VAL A 50 -0.17 1.91 -10.74
N GLU A 51 0.72 2.76 -11.23
CA GLU A 51 0.39 4.10 -11.71
C GLU A 51 -0.60 4.06 -12.88
N HIS A 52 -0.42 3.11 -13.81
CA HIS A 52 -1.33 2.94 -14.96
C HIS A 52 -2.77 2.59 -14.54
N GLY A 53 -2.97 1.87 -13.44
CA GLY A 53 -4.29 1.50 -12.93
C GLY A 53 -4.78 2.36 -11.77
N SER A 54 -4.04 3.39 -11.37
CA SER A 54 -4.39 4.22 -10.23
C SER A 54 -5.47 5.24 -10.57
N TYR A 55 -6.40 5.41 -9.65
CA TYR A 55 -7.34 6.51 -9.69
C TYR A 55 -6.59 7.86 -9.62
N GLU A 56 -7.07 8.85 -10.36
CA GLU A 56 -6.38 10.14 -10.54
C GLU A 56 -5.99 10.81 -9.21
N HIS A 57 -6.87 10.76 -8.22
CA HIS A 57 -6.67 11.39 -6.92
C HIS A 57 -6.21 10.42 -5.82
N SER A 58 -5.64 9.27 -6.19
CA SER A 58 -4.83 8.46 -5.29
C SER A 58 -3.44 9.09 -5.17
N CYS A 59 -3.15 9.70 -4.03
CA CYS A 59 -2.00 10.58 -3.82
C CYS A 59 -0.89 10.00 -2.95
N GLY A 60 -1.19 8.96 -2.17
CA GLY A 60 -0.23 8.39 -1.22
C GLY A 60 0.94 7.69 -1.91
N CYS A 61 2.18 8.07 -1.57
CA CYS A 61 3.42 7.47 -2.10
C CYS A 61 3.56 7.53 -3.63
N VAL A 62 2.79 8.38 -4.31
CA VAL A 62 2.90 8.60 -5.75
C VAL A 62 3.77 9.84 -6.00
N PRO A 63 4.85 9.73 -6.79
CA PRO A 63 5.71 10.87 -7.11
C PRO A 63 4.90 12.05 -7.68
N GLY A 64 5.20 13.26 -7.21
CA GLY A 64 4.54 14.50 -7.66
C GLY A 64 3.15 14.76 -7.08
N LYS A 65 2.56 13.82 -6.35
CA LYS A 65 1.25 14.00 -5.70
C LYS A 65 1.40 14.29 -4.20
N GLY A 66 1.58 13.31 -3.37
CA GLY A 66 1.77 13.48 -1.92
C GLY A 66 0.62 14.21 -1.22
N THR A 67 0.87 14.65 0.01
CA THR A 67 -0.09 15.44 0.81
C THR A 67 -0.42 16.79 0.20
N ASP A 68 0.58 17.46 -0.39
CA ASP A 68 0.38 18.75 -1.06
C ASP A 68 -0.47 18.62 -2.32
N GLY A 69 -0.27 17.54 -3.08
CA GLY A 69 -1.12 17.23 -4.24
C GLY A 69 -2.57 16.98 -3.82
N ALA A 70 -2.78 16.15 -2.79
CA ALA A 70 -4.10 15.88 -2.22
C ALA A 70 -4.79 17.18 -1.76
N ARG A 71 -4.07 18.03 -1.01
CA ARG A 71 -4.57 19.34 -0.55
C ARG A 71 -5.01 20.24 -1.70
N LYS A 72 -4.17 20.40 -2.72
CA LYS A 72 -4.49 21.23 -3.90
C LYS A 72 -5.74 20.75 -4.65
N VAL A 73 -5.94 19.44 -4.72
CA VAL A 73 -7.13 18.85 -5.34
C VAL A 73 -8.38 19.23 -4.53
N VAL A 74 -8.35 19.03 -3.22
CA VAL A 74 -9.45 19.37 -2.32
C VAL A 74 -9.78 20.86 -2.35
N GLU A 75 -8.77 21.74 -2.26
CA GLU A 75 -8.94 23.19 -2.35
C GLU A 75 -9.62 23.59 -3.67
N ARG A 76 -9.21 23.00 -4.79
CA ARG A 76 -9.81 23.25 -6.10
C ARG A 76 -11.30 22.85 -6.13
N TRP A 77 -11.66 21.70 -5.58
CA TRP A 77 -13.05 21.25 -5.53
C TRP A 77 -13.92 22.18 -4.69
N ILE A 78 -13.45 22.57 -3.51
CA ILE A 78 -14.19 23.49 -2.62
C ILE A 78 -14.47 24.84 -3.31
N VAL A 79 -13.50 25.33 -4.09
CA VAL A 79 -13.66 26.61 -4.83
C VAL A 79 -14.58 26.46 -6.04
N ASN A 80 -14.42 25.39 -6.82
CA ASN A 80 -15.11 25.25 -8.10
C ASN A 80 -16.50 24.61 -7.98
N ASP A 81 -16.72 23.80 -6.94
CA ASP A 81 -18.00 23.13 -6.69
C ASP A 81 -18.38 23.18 -5.19
N PRO A 82 -18.77 24.36 -4.68
CA PRO A 82 -19.15 24.51 -3.27
C PRO A 82 -20.37 23.69 -2.86
N LYS A 83 -21.25 23.34 -3.82
CA LYS A 83 -22.43 22.51 -3.54
C LYS A 83 -22.06 21.03 -3.42
N GLY A 84 -21.32 20.50 -4.37
CA GLY A 84 -20.84 19.12 -4.33
C GLY A 84 -19.73 18.87 -3.31
N THR A 85 -19.29 19.90 -2.58
CA THR A 85 -18.37 19.79 -1.45
C THR A 85 -18.98 20.22 -0.12
N SER A 86 -20.33 20.28 -0.08
CA SER A 86 -21.07 20.76 1.09
C SER A 86 -21.04 19.80 2.27
N LYS A 87 -20.86 18.52 2.01
CA LYS A 87 -20.72 17.47 3.01
C LYS A 87 -19.40 16.75 2.85
N LEU A 88 -18.74 16.46 3.95
CA LEU A 88 -17.43 15.80 3.98
C LEU A 88 -17.52 14.51 4.82
N ALA A 89 -16.99 13.42 4.26
CA ALA A 89 -16.72 12.19 5.00
C ALA A 89 -15.21 11.93 4.98
N ALA A 90 -14.61 11.78 6.17
CA ALA A 90 -13.24 11.34 6.34
C ALA A 90 -13.25 9.87 6.82
N LEU A 91 -12.57 9.00 6.08
CA LEU A 91 -12.52 7.57 6.36
C LEU A 91 -11.07 7.14 6.56
N ASP A 92 -10.86 6.21 7.47
CA ASP A 92 -9.56 5.57 7.74
C ASP A 92 -9.74 4.05 7.71
N VAL A 93 -8.86 3.34 7.01
CA VAL A 93 -8.89 1.89 7.00
C VAL A 93 -8.16 1.35 8.22
N LYS A 94 -8.94 0.87 9.19
CA LYS A 94 -8.41 0.35 10.45
C LYS A 94 -7.35 -0.71 10.22
N GLN A 95 -6.14 -0.46 10.76
CA GLN A 95 -5.02 -1.40 10.69
C GLN A 95 -4.70 -1.89 9.25
N CYS A 96 -4.76 -1.01 8.28
CA CYS A 96 -4.65 -1.30 6.86
C CYS A 96 -3.48 -2.23 6.52
N TYR A 97 -2.26 -1.90 6.99
CA TYR A 97 -1.06 -2.70 6.72
C TYR A 97 -1.13 -4.11 7.36
N PRO A 98 -1.43 -4.28 8.67
CA PRO A 98 -1.42 -5.60 9.29
C PRO A 98 -2.60 -6.51 8.91
N THR A 99 -3.65 -5.97 8.29
CA THR A 99 -4.86 -6.75 7.94
C THR A 99 -5.02 -7.02 6.44
N LEU A 100 -4.07 -6.56 5.61
CA LEU A 100 -4.15 -6.75 4.15
C LEU A 100 -4.20 -8.25 3.81
N PRO A 101 -5.28 -8.76 3.18
CA PRO A 101 -5.43 -10.19 2.91
C PRO A 101 -4.54 -10.61 1.74
N HIS A 102 -3.63 -11.55 1.99
CA HIS A 102 -2.64 -12.01 1.01
C HIS A 102 -3.28 -12.68 -0.20
N GLU A 103 -4.30 -13.52 0.02
CA GLU A 103 -4.97 -14.24 -1.07
C GLU A 103 -5.63 -13.29 -2.06
N GLN A 104 -6.33 -12.28 -1.55
CA GLN A 104 -6.98 -11.28 -2.40
C GLN A 104 -5.94 -10.43 -3.16
N LEU A 105 -4.83 -10.06 -2.50
CA LEU A 105 -3.73 -9.37 -3.14
C LEU A 105 -3.10 -10.23 -4.25
N ARG A 106 -2.88 -11.53 -3.99
CA ARG A 106 -2.37 -12.49 -4.98
C ARG A 106 -3.26 -12.59 -6.21
N LEU A 107 -4.57 -12.80 -6.01
CA LEU A 107 -5.54 -12.89 -7.11
C LEU A 107 -5.54 -11.62 -7.98
N LYS A 108 -5.46 -10.45 -7.36
CA LYS A 108 -5.33 -9.19 -8.09
C LYS A 108 -4.04 -9.10 -8.90
N LEU A 109 -2.91 -9.51 -8.31
CA LEU A 109 -1.61 -9.52 -8.98
C LEU A 109 -1.63 -10.47 -10.19
N GLU A 110 -2.13 -11.70 -10.04
CA GLU A 110 -2.24 -12.70 -11.11
C GLU A 110 -3.16 -12.27 -12.25
N LYS A 111 -4.22 -11.52 -11.93
CA LYS A 111 -5.12 -10.95 -12.94
C LYS A 111 -4.42 -9.91 -13.81
N ARG A 112 -3.59 -9.07 -13.23
CA ARG A 112 -2.95 -7.93 -13.90
C ARG A 112 -1.58 -8.26 -14.51
N ILE A 113 -0.82 -9.15 -13.89
CA ILE A 113 0.57 -9.45 -14.22
C ILE A 113 0.64 -10.86 -14.79
N LYS A 114 1.27 -10.99 -15.97
CA LYS A 114 1.41 -12.29 -16.66
C LYS A 114 2.81 -12.88 -16.51
N ASP A 115 3.80 -12.05 -16.16
CA ASP A 115 5.16 -12.52 -15.91
C ASP A 115 5.23 -13.36 -14.63
N ARG A 116 5.43 -14.65 -14.81
CA ARG A 116 5.50 -15.61 -13.69
C ARG A 116 6.72 -15.41 -12.79
N LYS A 117 7.82 -14.88 -13.33
CA LYS A 117 9.03 -14.61 -12.54
C LYS A 117 8.79 -13.41 -11.63
N PHE A 118 8.19 -12.36 -12.16
CA PHE A 118 7.80 -11.19 -11.39
C PHE A 118 6.77 -11.56 -10.30
N LEU A 119 5.75 -12.35 -10.62
CA LEU A 119 4.76 -12.83 -9.64
C LEU A 119 5.41 -13.64 -8.51
N ARG A 120 6.35 -14.57 -8.84
CA ARG A 120 7.08 -15.33 -7.82
C ARG A 120 7.84 -14.40 -6.87
N LEU A 121 8.49 -13.36 -7.39
CA LEU A 121 9.19 -12.37 -6.57
C LEU A 121 8.21 -11.58 -5.68
N ALA A 122 7.08 -11.13 -6.23
CA ALA A 122 6.03 -10.46 -5.47
C ALA A 122 5.53 -11.33 -4.31
N PHE A 123 5.27 -12.62 -4.57
CA PHE A 123 4.80 -13.55 -3.54
C PHE A 123 5.86 -13.85 -2.48
N LYS A 124 7.14 -13.95 -2.85
CA LYS A 124 8.24 -14.06 -1.88
C LYS A 124 8.29 -12.84 -0.95
N ILE A 125 8.13 -11.64 -1.49
CA ILE A 125 8.11 -10.39 -0.71
C ILE A 125 6.90 -10.39 0.24
N ILE A 126 5.72 -10.75 -0.23
CA ILE A 126 4.49 -10.80 0.59
C ILE A 126 4.63 -11.86 1.69
N ALA A 127 5.10 -13.05 1.36
CA ALA A 127 5.27 -14.15 2.31
C ALA A 127 6.37 -13.90 3.35
N SER A 128 7.37 -13.08 3.04
CA SER A 128 8.48 -12.79 3.97
C SER A 128 8.01 -12.12 5.27
N TYR A 129 6.88 -11.41 5.23
CA TYR A 129 6.28 -10.84 6.43
C TYR A 129 5.71 -11.89 7.36
N GLN A 130 5.07 -12.93 6.84
CA GLN A 130 4.55 -14.03 7.64
C GLN A 130 5.65 -14.68 8.48
N GLN A 131 6.81 -14.93 7.86
CA GLN A 131 7.96 -15.51 8.56
C GLN A 131 8.47 -14.62 9.69
N ALA A 132 8.53 -13.31 9.45
CA ALA A 132 8.97 -12.35 10.45
C ALA A 132 8.02 -12.25 11.65
N MET A 133 6.70 -12.36 11.42
CA MET A 133 5.70 -12.31 12.49
C MET A 133 5.54 -13.65 13.21
N ALA A 134 5.60 -14.77 12.50
CA ALA A 134 5.55 -16.11 13.10
C ALA A 134 6.68 -16.32 14.12
N ASN A 135 7.90 -15.86 13.79
CA ASN A 135 9.04 -15.93 14.71
C ASN A 135 8.88 -15.10 15.99
N LYS A 136 8.00 -14.08 15.99
CA LYS A 136 7.74 -13.24 17.17
C LYS A 136 6.59 -13.74 18.05
N THR A 137 5.56 -14.33 17.45
CA THR A 137 4.29 -14.61 18.13
C THR A 137 4.10 -16.09 18.46
N GLN A 138 5.01 -16.98 18.05
CA GLN A 138 4.85 -18.46 18.14
C GLN A 138 3.56 -18.97 17.47
N LEU A 139 2.91 -18.15 16.65
CA LEU A 139 1.73 -18.55 15.90
C LEU A 139 2.13 -19.40 14.70
N LEU A 140 1.33 -20.41 14.40
CA LEU A 140 1.54 -21.28 13.26
C LEU A 140 1.50 -20.45 11.95
N PRO A 141 2.41 -20.69 10.99
CA PRO A 141 2.48 -19.94 9.73
C PRO A 141 1.18 -19.92 8.93
N GLU A 142 0.34 -20.93 9.10
CA GLU A 142 -0.95 -21.08 8.42
C GLU A 142 -2.01 -20.07 8.87
N ILE A 143 -1.82 -19.43 10.04
CA ILE A 143 -2.81 -18.51 10.63
C ILE A 143 -2.59 -17.06 10.16
N VAL A 144 -1.43 -16.73 9.58
CA VAL A 144 -1.05 -15.35 9.24
C VAL A 144 -1.04 -15.13 7.72
N ALA A 145 -2.15 -15.45 7.04
CA ALA A 145 -2.31 -15.12 5.61
C ALA A 145 -2.72 -13.66 5.38
N VAL A 146 -2.33 -12.76 6.28
CA VAL A 146 -2.67 -11.34 6.22
C VAL A 146 -1.49 -10.46 6.62
N GLY A 147 -1.51 -9.24 6.12
CA GLY A 147 -0.61 -8.15 6.52
C GLY A 147 0.65 -8.02 5.68
N ILE A 148 1.06 -6.79 5.54
CA ILE A 148 2.34 -6.38 4.96
C ILE A 148 3.07 -5.48 5.96
N PRO A 149 4.40 -5.53 6.03
CA PRO A 149 5.12 -4.78 7.05
C PRO A 149 5.13 -3.29 6.77
N VAL A 150 4.93 -2.50 7.82
CA VAL A 150 5.26 -1.08 7.78
C VAL A 150 6.78 -0.93 7.75
N GLY A 151 7.29 -0.07 6.86
CA GLY A 151 8.73 0.23 6.74
C GLY A 151 9.40 -0.36 5.51
N LEU A 152 8.78 -1.28 4.78
CA LEU A 152 9.31 -1.74 3.50
C LEU A 152 8.95 -0.77 2.38
N TYR A 153 9.88 -0.57 1.45
CA TYR A 153 9.67 0.27 0.27
C TYR A 153 8.55 -0.25 -0.64
N THR A 154 8.28 -1.56 -0.65
CA THR A 154 7.22 -2.21 -1.44
C THR A 154 5.83 -2.08 -0.84
N SER A 155 5.71 -1.94 0.49
CA SER A 155 4.41 -2.02 1.18
C SER A 155 3.39 -0.98 0.73
N PRO A 156 3.71 0.32 0.62
CA PRO A 156 2.75 1.31 0.15
C PRO A 156 2.33 1.08 -1.31
N TRP A 157 3.19 0.50 -2.13
CA TRP A 157 2.86 0.15 -3.51
C TRP A 157 1.87 -1.02 -3.61
N PHE A 158 2.02 -2.03 -2.76
CA PHE A 158 1.03 -3.11 -2.65
C PHE A 158 -0.32 -2.59 -2.16
N LEU A 159 -0.35 -1.67 -1.21
CA LEU A 159 -1.59 -1.04 -0.76
C LEU A 159 -2.25 -0.22 -1.87
N ASN A 160 -1.50 0.64 -2.55
CA ASN A 160 -2.04 1.40 -3.66
C ASN A 160 -2.62 0.49 -4.75
N PHE A 161 -1.91 -0.56 -5.10
CA PHE A 161 -2.41 -1.57 -6.04
C PHE A 161 -3.69 -2.26 -5.54
N PHE A 162 -3.74 -2.60 -4.27
CA PHE A 162 -4.88 -3.28 -3.67
C PHE A 162 -6.15 -2.43 -3.70
N PHE A 163 -6.03 -1.13 -3.42
CA PHE A 163 -7.16 -0.21 -3.34
C PHE A 163 -7.64 0.37 -4.67
N GLN A 164 -6.97 0.12 -5.79
CA GLN A 164 -7.38 0.64 -7.10
C GLN A 164 -8.86 0.37 -7.41
N ASP A 165 -9.31 -0.88 -7.23
CA ASP A 165 -10.70 -1.24 -7.53
C ASP A 165 -11.70 -0.54 -6.60
N LEU A 166 -11.31 -0.28 -5.35
CA LEU A 166 -12.13 0.47 -4.39
C LEU A 166 -12.24 1.94 -4.81
N ASP A 167 -11.13 2.56 -5.18
CA ASP A 167 -11.09 3.95 -5.63
C ASP A 167 -12.02 4.16 -6.84
N HIS A 168 -11.89 3.31 -7.85
CA HIS A 168 -12.73 3.35 -9.05
C HIS A 168 -14.19 3.00 -8.74
N MET A 169 -14.44 2.07 -7.83
CA MET A 169 -15.81 1.76 -7.41
C MET A 169 -16.48 2.96 -6.78
N ILE A 170 -15.81 3.64 -5.85
CA ILE A 170 -16.36 4.82 -5.16
C ILE A 170 -16.57 5.96 -6.15
N ALA A 171 -15.55 6.29 -6.94
CA ALA A 171 -15.59 7.44 -7.84
C ALA A 171 -16.56 7.26 -9.01
N GLU A 172 -16.56 6.08 -9.64
CA GLU A 172 -17.26 5.85 -10.90
C GLU A 172 -18.63 5.19 -10.71
N LYS A 173 -18.73 4.18 -9.81
CA LYS A 173 -19.98 3.43 -9.64
C LYS A 173 -20.90 4.02 -8.57
N CYS A 174 -20.33 4.55 -7.48
CA CYS A 174 -21.12 5.23 -6.45
C CYS A 174 -21.39 6.71 -6.79
N GLY A 175 -20.77 7.24 -7.86
CA GLY A 175 -20.97 8.62 -8.29
C GLY A 175 -20.32 9.67 -7.38
N LEU A 176 -19.45 9.25 -6.46
CA LEU A 176 -18.73 10.15 -5.55
C LEU A 176 -17.40 10.58 -6.19
N SER A 177 -17.49 11.47 -7.17
CA SER A 177 -16.33 11.92 -7.96
C SER A 177 -15.31 12.72 -7.18
N HIS A 178 -15.69 13.34 -6.06
CA HIS A 178 -14.80 14.07 -5.18
C HIS A 178 -14.20 13.15 -4.10
N LEU A 179 -13.39 12.20 -4.53
CA LEU A 179 -12.62 11.28 -3.68
C LEU A 179 -11.14 11.60 -3.76
N VAL A 180 -10.48 11.82 -2.63
CA VAL A 180 -9.02 11.79 -2.49
C VAL A 180 -8.62 10.70 -1.53
N ARG A 181 -7.65 9.86 -1.92
CA ARG A 181 -7.04 8.86 -1.03
C ARG A 181 -5.56 9.13 -0.83
N TYR A 182 -5.12 9.07 0.43
CA TYR A 182 -3.72 9.07 0.81
C TYR A 182 -3.39 7.81 1.60
N VAL A 183 -2.94 6.77 0.90
CA VAL A 183 -2.69 5.40 1.40
C VAL A 183 -3.98 4.79 1.98
N ASP A 184 -4.19 4.85 3.28
CA ASP A 184 -5.34 4.35 4.05
C ASP A 184 -6.36 5.44 4.42
N ASP A 185 -5.95 6.70 4.40
CA ASP A 185 -6.83 7.84 4.63
C ASP A 185 -7.58 8.24 3.37
N MET A 186 -8.90 8.44 3.47
CA MET A 186 -9.77 8.88 2.37
C MET A 186 -10.59 10.09 2.79
N VAL A 187 -10.76 11.01 1.86
CA VAL A 187 -11.68 12.13 2.00
C VAL A 187 -12.63 12.11 0.81
N LEU A 188 -13.91 12.13 1.11
CA LEU A 188 -15.00 12.16 0.14
C LEU A 188 -15.88 13.38 0.39
N PHE A 189 -16.41 13.96 -0.69
CA PHE A 189 -17.41 15.02 -0.63
C PHE A 189 -18.66 14.63 -1.40
N ASP A 190 -19.82 15.17 -0.91
CA ASP A 190 -21.16 15.02 -1.48
C ASP A 190 -21.96 16.32 -1.27
#